data_126289828242d2f97b82a32ff685ca72
#
_entry.id   126289828242d2f97b82a32ff685ca72
#
_cell.length_a   1.000
_cell.length_b   1.000
_cell.length_c   1.000
_cell.angle_alpha   90.00
_cell.angle_beta   90.00
_cell.angle_gamma   90.00
#
_symmetry.space_group_name_H-M   'P 1'
#
loop_
_entity.id
_entity.type
_entity.pdbx_description
1 polymer ?
#
loop_
_entity_poly.entity_id
_entity_poly.type
_entity_poly.pdbx_seq_one_letter_code
_entity_poly.pdbx_strand_id
1 'polypeptide(L)'
;MKISNGTRKLITPYAADFGRPNVVIKNFPDTESYVFIPKINSLKGKSVTIYHRLYPEPEKRFFELLLILSRLKDIVKDIELFVPYLPYARQDRESKVGEAVSVDILCRLLKTHGVEKLITYDCHFLPKTGNFMRNGLYIENRSAGKQLMEYAKKYFGKQDFVIISPDQGSSYFIEHAQGGNGHSLEKTRGKTKANGIKNGIHGDVHTVNGGAKFQHNVKGKNICILDDIIATGGTIVHATKHLKAL
;
A
#
# COMPACT_ATOMS: atom_id res chain seq x y z
N MET A 1 -10.65 -6.72 -13.76
CA MET A 1 -11.22 -6.75 -12.39
C MET A 1 -12.66 -7.22 -12.47
N LYS A 2 -12.96 -8.46 -12.09
CA LYS A 2 -14.35 -8.97 -12.06
C LYS A 2 -15.00 -8.49 -10.77
N ILE A 3 -15.91 -7.53 -10.87
CA ILE A 3 -16.83 -7.14 -9.81
C ILE A 3 -18.05 -8.05 -9.95
N SER A 4 -18.65 -8.49 -8.85
CA SER A 4 -19.87 -9.30 -8.88
C SER A 4 -20.95 -8.58 -9.71
N ASN A 5 -21.61 -9.32 -10.59
CA ASN A 5 -22.73 -8.77 -11.39
C ASN A 5 -23.79 -8.20 -10.44
N GLY A 6 -24.08 -6.90 -10.56
CA GLY A 6 -25.08 -6.20 -9.75
C GLY A 6 -24.54 -5.19 -8.74
N THR A 7 -23.22 -5.16 -8.47
CA THR A 7 -22.62 -4.18 -7.55
C THR A 7 -22.55 -2.79 -8.17
N ARG A 8 -22.97 -1.77 -7.43
CA ARG A 8 -22.88 -0.35 -7.85
C ARG A 8 -21.52 0.22 -7.50
N LYS A 9 -20.96 1.01 -8.42
CA LYS A 9 -19.67 1.70 -8.21
C LYS A 9 -19.93 3.11 -7.69
N LEU A 10 -19.25 3.46 -6.59
CA LEU A 10 -19.07 4.83 -6.16
C LEU A 10 -17.60 5.22 -6.36
N ILE A 11 -17.37 6.24 -7.18
CA ILE A 11 -16.04 6.69 -7.55
C ILE A 11 -15.86 8.11 -7.04
N THR A 12 -14.90 8.30 -6.14
CA THR A 12 -14.57 9.63 -5.64
C THR A 12 -13.71 10.40 -6.66
N PRO A 13 -13.62 11.73 -6.57
CA PRO A 13 -12.76 12.53 -7.45
C PRO A 13 -11.31 12.07 -7.46
N TYR A 14 -10.84 11.53 -6.33
CA TYR A 14 -9.46 11.04 -6.16
C TYR A 14 -9.16 9.72 -6.88
N ALA A 15 -10.20 9.04 -7.36
CA ALA A 15 -10.11 7.74 -8.03
C ALA A 15 -10.68 7.82 -9.47
N ALA A 16 -10.58 8.99 -10.11
CA ALA A 16 -11.14 9.27 -11.44
C ALA A 16 -10.57 8.38 -12.56
N ASP A 17 -9.40 7.82 -12.38
CA ASP A 17 -8.79 6.84 -13.28
C ASP A 17 -9.50 5.46 -13.30
N PHE A 18 -10.34 5.17 -12.30
CA PHE A 18 -11.19 3.97 -12.28
C PHE A 18 -12.57 4.17 -12.91
N GLY A 19 -12.85 5.39 -13.36
CA GLY A 19 -14.10 5.76 -14.05
C GLY A 19 -14.57 7.17 -13.71
N ARG A 20 -15.72 7.56 -14.26
CA ARG A 20 -16.30 8.88 -14.02
C ARG A 20 -16.71 9.04 -12.54
N PRO A 21 -16.21 10.06 -11.82
CA PRO A 21 -16.61 10.34 -10.45
C PRO A 21 -18.11 10.59 -10.31
N ASN A 22 -18.71 10.01 -9.27
CA ASN A 22 -20.14 10.14 -8.97
C ASN A 22 -20.39 10.42 -7.47
N VAL A 23 -19.34 10.71 -6.72
CA VAL A 23 -19.35 11.29 -5.38
C VAL A 23 -18.77 12.68 -5.49
N VAL A 24 -19.40 13.66 -4.85
CA VAL A 24 -18.93 15.04 -4.80
C VAL A 24 -18.19 15.26 -3.47
N ILE A 25 -16.95 15.71 -3.56
CA ILE A 25 -16.15 16.13 -2.41
C ILE A 25 -15.67 17.56 -2.69
N LYS A 26 -15.93 18.47 -1.75
CA LYS A 26 -15.56 19.88 -1.81
C LYS A 26 -15.10 20.33 -0.43
N ASN A 27 -14.56 21.52 -0.33
CA ASN A 27 -14.30 22.17 0.95
C ASN A 27 -15.24 23.36 1.12
N PHE A 28 -15.64 23.60 2.38
CA PHE A 28 -16.18 24.88 2.80
C PHE A 28 -15.07 25.95 2.81
N PRO A 29 -15.41 27.25 2.89
CA PRO A 29 -14.42 28.33 2.94
C PRO A 29 -13.42 28.23 4.09
N ASP A 30 -13.80 27.60 5.21
CA ASP A 30 -12.99 27.31 6.38
C ASP A 30 -12.15 26.02 6.26
N THR A 31 -12.11 25.43 5.05
CA THR A 31 -11.39 24.21 4.70
C THR A 31 -12.01 22.88 5.16
N GLU A 32 -13.12 22.90 5.89
CA GLU A 32 -13.83 21.67 6.27
C GLU A 32 -14.35 20.92 5.03
N SER A 33 -14.32 19.60 5.10
CA SER A 33 -14.74 18.75 3.99
C SER A 33 -16.25 18.63 3.88
N TYR A 34 -16.77 18.84 2.67
CA TYR A 34 -18.15 18.60 2.29
C TYR A 34 -18.24 17.38 1.37
N VAL A 35 -19.13 16.44 1.70
CA VAL A 35 -19.38 15.22 0.92
C VAL A 35 -20.85 15.14 0.53
N PHE A 36 -21.10 14.86 -0.75
CA PHE A 36 -22.44 14.64 -1.28
C PHE A 36 -22.46 13.46 -2.24
N ILE A 37 -23.43 12.55 -2.04
CA ILE A 37 -23.65 11.37 -2.91
C ILE A 37 -24.92 11.60 -3.70
N PRO A 38 -24.83 12.02 -4.97
CA PRO A 38 -25.98 12.16 -5.84
C PRO A 38 -26.73 10.84 -5.99
N LYS A 39 -28.08 10.91 -6.02
CA LYS A 39 -28.94 9.72 -6.23
C LYS A 39 -28.74 8.61 -5.19
N ILE A 40 -28.37 8.94 -3.95
CA ILE A 40 -28.14 7.97 -2.87
C ILE A 40 -29.31 6.99 -2.69
N ASN A 41 -30.55 7.44 -2.87
CA ASN A 41 -31.75 6.61 -2.76
C ASN A 41 -31.77 5.46 -3.78
N SER A 42 -31.09 5.61 -4.92
CA SER A 42 -30.95 4.55 -5.92
C SER A 42 -30.05 3.39 -5.49
N LEU A 43 -29.33 3.57 -4.38
CA LEU A 43 -28.40 2.58 -3.78
C LEU A 43 -29.06 1.73 -2.71
N LYS A 44 -30.29 2.05 -2.29
CA LYS A 44 -31.01 1.36 -1.23
C LYS A 44 -31.07 -0.15 -1.47
N GLY A 45 -30.57 -0.92 -0.49
CA GLY A 45 -30.52 -2.38 -0.53
C GLY A 45 -29.57 -3.00 -1.56
N LYS A 46 -28.69 -2.22 -2.18
CA LYS A 46 -27.72 -2.71 -3.18
C LYS A 46 -26.32 -2.86 -2.56
N SER A 47 -25.55 -3.79 -3.10
CA SER A 47 -24.12 -3.89 -2.81
C SER A 47 -23.37 -2.77 -3.54
N VAL A 48 -22.38 -2.16 -2.88
CA VAL A 48 -21.62 -1.00 -3.39
C VAL A 48 -20.14 -1.26 -3.27
N THR A 49 -19.39 -0.94 -4.32
CA THR A 49 -17.92 -0.85 -4.24
C THR A 49 -17.50 0.61 -4.33
N ILE A 50 -16.84 1.10 -3.29
CA ILE A 50 -16.30 2.47 -3.22
C ILE A 50 -14.86 2.45 -3.72
N TYR A 51 -14.55 3.27 -4.72
CA TYR A 51 -13.19 3.54 -5.20
C TYR A 51 -12.71 4.85 -4.62
N HIS A 52 -11.67 4.76 -3.79
CA HIS A 52 -11.13 5.92 -3.08
C HIS A 52 -9.61 5.82 -2.98
N ARG A 53 -8.93 6.96 -2.90
CA ARG A 53 -7.50 7.04 -2.60
C ARG A 53 -7.28 7.82 -1.32
N LEU A 54 -6.43 7.24 -0.46
CA LEU A 54 -6.05 7.84 0.82
C LEU A 54 -4.73 8.62 0.76
N TYR A 55 -4.11 8.73 -0.43
CA TYR A 55 -2.88 9.48 -0.67
C TYR A 55 -3.12 10.54 -1.77
N PRO A 56 -2.50 11.72 -1.69
CA PRO A 56 -1.83 12.32 -0.53
C PRO A 56 -2.83 12.78 0.54
N GLU A 57 -2.43 13.32 1.65
CA GLU A 57 -3.28 13.82 2.75
C GLU A 57 -4.13 12.73 3.42
N PRO A 58 -3.49 11.68 3.99
CA PRO A 58 -4.21 10.48 4.43
C PRO A 58 -5.27 10.76 5.50
N GLU A 59 -5.03 11.67 6.43
CA GLU A 59 -5.96 12.03 7.50
C GLU A 59 -7.25 12.65 6.93
N LYS A 60 -7.10 13.64 6.06
CA LYS A 60 -8.23 14.33 5.42
C LYS A 60 -9.03 13.35 4.58
N ARG A 61 -8.36 12.59 3.71
CA ARG A 61 -9.03 11.65 2.82
C ARG A 61 -9.69 10.49 3.57
N PHE A 62 -9.11 10.08 4.68
CA PHE A 62 -9.74 9.08 5.53
C PHE A 62 -10.99 9.64 6.22
N PHE A 63 -10.94 10.88 6.69
CA PHE A 63 -12.12 11.53 7.26
C PHE A 63 -13.23 11.70 6.22
N GLU A 64 -12.92 12.14 5.00
CA GLU A 64 -13.86 12.23 3.88
C GLU A 64 -14.49 10.86 3.55
N LEU A 65 -13.70 9.79 3.60
CA LEU A 65 -14.19 8.43 3.46
C LEU A 65 -15.17 8.07 4.58
N LEU A 66 -14.89 8.40 5.83
CA LEU A 66 -15.82 8.17 6.95
C LEU A 66 -17.14 8.94 6.74
N LEU A 67 -17.12 10.16 6.21
CA LEU A 67 -18.33 10.90 5.84
C LEU A 67 -19.14 10.17 4.76
N ILE A 68 -18.48 9.60 3.74
CA ILE A 68 -19.15 8.77 2.73
C ILE A 68 -19.77 7.53 3.36
N LEU A 69 -19.01 6.80 4.17
CA LEU A 69 -19.44 5.55 4.81
C LEU A 69 -20.62 5.80 5.77
N SER A 70 -20.61 6.90 6.54
CA SER A 70 -21.69 7.26 7.44
C SER A 70 -23.04 7.45 6.73
N ARG A 71 -23.00 7.90 5.46
CA ARG A 71 -24.20 8.06 4.65
C ARG A 71 -24.71 6.77 4.01
N LEU A 72 -23.84 5.77 3.85
CA LEU A 72 -24.15 4.52 3.14
C LEU A 72 -24.55 3.39 4.10
N LYS A 73 -23.99 3.36 5.29
CA LYS A 73 -24.05 2.24 6.25
C LYS A 73 -25.47 1.68 6.43
N ASP A 74 -26.49 2.54 6.57
CA ASP A 74 -27.87 2.13 6.84
C ASP A 74 -28.75 2.11 5.56
N ILE A 75 -28.15 2.35 4.39
CA ILE A 75 -28.88 2.45 3.12
C ILE A 75 -28.57 1.26 2.22
N VAL A 76 -27.29 0.88 2.12
CA VAL A 76 -26.84 -0.16 1.23
C VAL A 76 -26.81 -1.53 1.90
N LYS A 77 -26.77 -2.58 1.12
CA LYS A 77 -26.70 -3.95 1.63
C LYS A 77 -25.30 -4.28 2.13
N ASP A 78 -24.28 -4.06 1.28
CA ASP A 78 -22.89 -4.41 1.54
C ASP A 78 -21.97 -3.31 0.99
N ILE A 79 -20.87 -3.04 1.69
CA ILE A 79 -19.84 -2.11 1.26
C ILE A 79 -18.52 -2.83 1.05
N GLU A 80 -18.03 -2.86 -0.19
CA GLU A 80 -16.65 -3.14 -0.51
C GLU A 80 -15.90 -1.82 -0.70
N LEU A 81 -14.69 -1.73 -0.19
CA LEU A 81 -13.83 -0.56 -0.32
C LEU A 81 -12.57 -0.91 -1.13
N PHE A 82 -12.32 -0.20 -2.21
CA PHE A 82 -11.11 -0.31 -3.00
C PHE A 82 -10.22 0.90 -2.73
N VAL A 83 -9.11 0.65 -2.04
CA VAL A 83 -8.05 1.62 -1.70
C VAL A 83 -6.71 1.05 -2.13
N PRO A 84 -6.14 1.50 -3.28
CA PRO A 84 -4.91 0.90 -3.82
C PRO A 84 -3.73 0.94 -2.86
N TYR A 85 -3.55 2.03 -2.13
CA TYR A 85 -2.54 2.18 -1.10
C TYR A 85 -3.20 2.40 0.26
N LEU A 86 -2.88 1.53 1.22
CA LEU A 86 -3.37 1.63 2.59
C LEU A 86 -2.33 2.40 3.44
N PRO A 87 -2.63 3.64 3.84
CA PRO A 87 -1.74 4.39 4.73
C PRO A 87 -1.72 3.75 6.12
N TYR A 88 -0.74 4.14 6.94
CA TYR A 88 -0.50 3.61 8.28
C TYR A 88 -0.15 2.12 8.36
N ALA A 89 -0.04 1.42 7.22
CA ALA A 89 0.32 0.00 7.15
C ALA A 89 1.71 -0.32 7.72
N ARG A 90 2.61 0.68 7.84
CA ARG A 90 3.94 0.54 8.45
C ARG A 90 3.92 0.53 9.97
N GLN A 91 2.81 0.92 10.60
CA GLN A 91 2.61 0.96 12.04
C GLN A 91 1.57 -0.10 12.46
N ASP A 92 1.98 -1.35 12.25
CA ASP A 92 1.16 -2.56 12.38
C ASP A 92 1.31 -3.27 13.74
N ARG A 93 2.29 -2.82 14.53
CA ARG A 93 2.61 -3.36 15.86
C ARG A 93 3.27 -2.29 16.73
N GLU A 94 3.14 -2.48 18.03
CA GLU A 94 3.85 -1.69 19.01
C GLU A 94 5.32 -2.14 19.05
N SER A 95 6.24 -1.24 18.74
CA SER A 95 7.70 -1.47 18.85
C SER A 95 8.26 -0.96 20.15
N LYS A 96 7.61 0.06 20.74
CA LYS A 96 7.92 0.63 22.05
C LYS A 96 6.61 0.82 22.80
N VAL A 97 6.63 0.55 24.12
CA VAL A 97 5.47 0.73 24.98
C VAL A 97 4.88 2.13 24.81
N GLY A 98 3.57 2.20 24.53
CA GLY A 98 2.85 3.45 24.29
C GLY A 98 2.77 3.91 22.81
N GLU A 99 3.40 3.20 21.87
CA GLU A 99 3.22 3.48 20.45
C GLU A 99 1.81 3.09 19.99
N ALA A 100 1.18 3.97 19.20
CA ALA A 100 -0.10 3.66 18.60
C ALA A 100 0.05 2.63 17.47
N VAL A 101 -0.82 1.62 17.44
CA VAL A 101 -0.95 0.70 16.31
C VAL A 101 -1.98 1.28 15.34
N SER A 102 -1.54 2.19 14.49
CA SER A 102 -2.43 3.04 13.67
C SER A 102 -3.30 2.26 12.71
N VAL A 103 -2.79 1.18 12.14
CA VAL A 103 -3.56 0.32 11.22
C VAL A 103 -4.74 -0.35 11.91
N ASP A 104 -4.65 -0.66 13.21
CA ASP A 104 -5.75 -1.26 13.96
C ASP A 104 -6.91 -0.30 14.12
N ILE A 105 -6.61 0.97 14.38
CA ILE A 105 -7.63 2.02 14.46
C ILE A 105 -8.33 2.17 13.11
N LEU A 106 -7.55 2.25 12.02
CA LEU A 106 -8.08 2.35 10.67
C LEU A 106 -9.00 1.17 10.34
N CYS A 107 -8.55 -0.07 10.56
CA CYS A 107 -9.36 -1.25 10.28
C CYS A 107 -10.65 -1.28 11.13
N ARG A 108 -10.58 -0.95 12.42
CA ARG A 108 -11.76 -0.88 13.30
C ARG A 108 -12.75 0.17 12.83
N LEU A 109 -12.29 1.37 12.49
CA LEU A 109 -13.17 2.44 12.00
C LEU A 109 -13.85 2.05 10.70
N LEU A 110 -13.14 1.48 9.73
CA LEU A 110 -13.73 0.99 8.49
C LEU A 110 -14.80 -0.07 8.78
N LYS A 111 -14.51 -1.07 9.63
CA LYS A 111 -15.48 -2.13 9.98
C LYS A 111 -16.70 -1.56 10.70
N THR A 112 -16.51 -0.67 11.67
CA THR A 112 -17.62 -0.04 12.41
C THR A 112 -18.52 0.79 11.50
N HIS A 113 -17.97 1.37 10.42
CA HIS A 113 -18.74 2.12 9.43
C HIS A 113 -19.27 1.26 8.27
N GLY A 114 -19.33 -0.08 8.45
CA GLY A 114 -20.04 -0.99 7.56
C GLY A 114 -19.21 -1.51 6.39
N VAL A 115 -17.89 -1.29 6.35
CA VAL A 115 -17.04 -1.93 5.34
C VAL A 115 -16.90 -3.41 5.65
N GLU A 116 -17.38 -4.25 4.75
CA GLU A 116 -17.25 -5.71 4.87
C GLU A 116 -15.91 -6.18 4.33
N LYS A 117 -15.44 -5.56 3.25
CA LYS A 117 -14.22 -5.97 2.59
C LYS A 117 -13.42 -4.76 2.08
N LEU A 118 -12.14 -4.72 2.44
CA LEU A 118 -11.13 -3.81 1.90
C LEU A 118 -10.32 -4.53 0.84
N ILE A 119 -10.16 -3.91 -0.33
CA ILE A 119 -9.28 -4.38 -1.40
C ILE A 119 -8.13 -3.39 -1.53
N THR A 120 -6.90 -3.87 -1.39
CA THR A 120 -5.69 -3.05 -1.46
C THR A 120 -4.57 -3.78 -2.20
N TYR A 121 -3.47 -3.09 -2.48
CA TYR A 121 -2.30 -3.66 -3.13
C TYR A 121 -1.08 -3.59 -2.23
N ASP A 122 -0.30 -4.68 -2.24
CA ASP A 122 1.02 -4.78 -1.63
C ASP A 122 1.09 -4.13 -0.23
N CYS A 123 0.13 -4.50 0.61
CA CYS A 123 -0.03 -3.92 1.94
C CYS A 123 1.13 -4.31 2.84
N HIS A 124 1.87 -3.33 3.35
CA HIS A 124 3.15 -3.47 4.04
C HIS A 124 3.18 -4.49 5.19
N PHE A 125 2.09 -4.63 5.95
CA PHE A 125 2.05 -5.56 7.08
C PHE A 125 1.59 -6.98 6.71
N LEU A 126 1.21 -7.21 5.45
CA LEU A 126 0.75 -8.52 5.00
C LEU A 126 1.88 -9.28 4.31
N PRO A 127 2.12 -10.56 4.67
CA PRO A 127 3.30 -11.29 4.22
C PRO A 127 3.21 -11.76 2.77
N LYS A 128 2.01 -11.70 2.17
CA LYS A 128 1.74 -12.18 0.79
C LYS A 128 0.42 -11.64 0.26
N THR A 129 0.14 -11.94 -1.00
CA THR A 129 -1.21 -11.74 -1.57
C THR A 129 -2.21 -12.72 -0.97
N GLY A 130 -3.49 -12.38 -1.06
CA GLY A 130 -4.57 -13.23 -0.58
C GLY A 130 -5.52 -12.51 0.37
N ASN A 131 -6.22 -13.30 1.17
CA ASN A 131 -7.29 -12.83 2.03
C ASN A 131 -6.87 -12.93 3.49
N PHE A 132 -7.06 -11.85 4.23
CA PHE A 132 -6.67 -11.71 5.63
C PHE A 132 -7.82 -11.11 6.43
N MET A 133 -7.76 -11.26 7.75
CA MET A 133 -8.69 -10.62 8.68
C MET A 133 -7.89 -9.78 9.67
N ARG A 134 -8.28 -8.51 9.86
CA ARG A 134 -7.71 -7.66 10.91
C ARG A 134 -8.80 -6.83 11.58
N ASN A 135 -8.92 -6.95 12.89
CA ASN A 135 -9.96 -6.24 13.69
C ASN A 135 -11.39 -6.40 13.11
N GLY A 136 -11.74 -7.62 12.63
CA GLY A 136 -13.03 -7.92 12.03
C GLY A 136 -13.23 -7.42 10.59
N LEU A 137 -12.26 -6.71 10.02
CA LEU A 137 -12.26 -6.27 8.63
C LEU A 137 -11.62 -7.34 7.75
N TYR A 138 -12.33 -7.77 6.71
CA TYR A 138 -11.79 -8.65 5.69
C TYR A 138 -10.93 -7.86 4.69
N ILE A 139 -9.69 -8.28 4.45
CA ILE A 139 -8.73 -7.59 3.60
C ILE A 139 -8.30 -8.51 2.47
N GLU A 140 -8.57 -8.12 1.24
CA GLU A 140 -8.03 -8.74 0.04
C GLU A 140 -6.78 -7.98 -0.40
N ASN A 141 -5.60 -8.56 -0.14
CA ASN A 141 -4.32 -8.01 -0.57
C ASN A 141 -3.96 -8.54 -1.95
N ARG A 142 -3.88 -7.66 -2.92
CA ARG A 142 -3.43 -7.94 -4.29
C ARG A 142 -1.99 -7.52 -4.48
N SER A 143 -1.36 -7.90 -5.60
CA SER A 143 -0.03 -7.42 -5.94
C SER A 143 -0.01 -6.69 -7.29
N ALA A 144 0.78 -5.61 -7.35
CA ALA A 144 1.16 -4.92 -8.57
C ALA A 144 2.46 -5.50 -9.19
N GLY A 145 3.06 -6.51 -8.56
CA GLY A 145 4.35 -7.08 -8.97
C GLY A 145 4.40 -7.48 -10.43
N LYS A 146 3.33 -8.12 -10.95
CA LYS A 146 3.27 -8.51 -12.36
C LYS A 146 3.31 -7.29 -13.31
N GLN A 147 2.55 -6.26 -13.01
CA GLN A 147 2.49 -5.03 -13.81
C GLN A 147 3.83 -4.28 -13.78
N LEU A 148 4.46 -4.21 -12.62
CA LEU A 148 5.79 -3.61 -12.47
C LEU A 148 6.85 -4.40 -13.22
N MET A 149 6.77 -5.73 -13.21
CA MET A 149 7.64 -6.58 -14.02
C MET A 149 7.45 -6.35 -15.52
N GLU A 150 6.22 -6.29 -16.00
CA GLU A 150 5.93 -6.01 -17.40
C GLU A 150 6.47 -4.64 -17.80
N TYR A 151 6.37 -3.65 -16.92
CA TYR A 151 6.95 -2.33 -17.15
C TYR A 151 8.50 -2.39 -17.19
N ALA A 152 9.14 -3.08 -16.23
CA ALA A 152 10.59 -3.25 -16.22
C ALA A 152 11.09 -3.94 -17.49
N LYS A 153 10.43 -5.02 -17.93
CA LYS A 153 10.75 -5.70 -19.20
C LYS A 153 10.66 -4.76 -20.40
N LYS A 154 9.63 -3.91 -20.44
CA LYS A 154 9.48 -2.91 -21.50
C LYS A 154 10.59 -1.85 -21.45
N TYR A 155 10.98 -1.42 -20.24
CA TYR A 155 12.02 -0.41 -20.04
C TYR A 155 13.42 -0.93 -20.47
N PHE A 156 13.80 -2.13 -20.04
CA PHE A 156 15.10 -2.72 -20.36
C PHE A 156 15.16 -3.34 -21.77
N GLY A 157 14.01 -3.61 -22.39
CA GLY A 157 13.92 -4.21 -23.73
C GLY A 157 14.55 -5.60 -23.79
N LYS A 158 15.61 -5.76 -24.63
CA LYS A 158 16.35 -7.02 -24.78
C LYS A 158 17.51 -7.16 -23.77
N GLN A 159 17.75 -6.18 -22.92
CA GLN A 159 18.84 -6.22 -21.95
C GLN A 159 18.46 -7.09 -20.76
N ASP A 160 19.39 -7.93 -20.32
CA ASP A 160 19.23 -8.69 -19.08
C ASP A 160 19.20 -7.75 -17.87
N PHE A 161 18.34 -8.04 -16.92
CA PHE A 161 18.28 -7.32 -15.65
C PHE A 161 17.94 -8.26 -14.50
N VAL A 162 18.38 -7.88 -13.30
CA VAL A 162 18.10 -8.58 -12.05
C VAL A 162 17.14 -7.74 -11.21
N ILE A 163 16.15 -8.38 -10.63
CA ILE A 163 15.25 -7.69 -9.69
C ILE A 163 15.74 -7.90 -8.27
N ILE A 164 15.76 -6.82 -7.51
CA ILE A 164 16.21 -6.81 -6.13
C ILE A 164 15.17 -6.08 -5.26
N SER A 165 14.78 -6.72 -4.15
CA SER A 165 14.08 -6.05 -3.07
C SER A 165 15.11 -5.41 -2.13
N PRO A 166 14.90 -4.15 -1.69
CA PRO A 166 15.83 -3.47 -0.81
C PRO A 166 15.81 -4.03 0.63
N ASP A 167 14.81 -4.82 0.99
CA ASP A 167 14.74 -5.55 2.27
C ASP A 167 13.88 -6.83 2.17
N GLN A 168 13.87 -7.61 3.25
CA GLN A 168 13.08 -8.86 3.30
C GLN A 168 11.57 -8.62 3.36
N GLY A 169 11.12 -7.47 3.81
CA GLY A 169 9.70 -7.12 3.92
C GLY A 169 8.99 -7.10 2.58
N SER A 170 9.70 -6.72 1.53
CA SER A 170 9.20 -6.68 0.15
C SER A 170 9.60 -7.90 -0.70
N SER A 171 10.19 -8.96 -0.12
CA SER A 171 10.64 -10.16 -0.86
C SER A 171 9.52 -10.90 -1.58
N TYR A 172 8.31 -10.98 -0.98
CA TYR A 172 7.13 -11.61 -1.61
C TYR A 172 6.75 -10.95 -2.94
N PHE A 173 7.06 -9.68 -3.06
CA PHE A 173 6.82 -8.88 -4.26
C PHE A 173 7.58 -9.43 -5.47
N ILE A 174 8.82 -9.87 -5.23
CA ILE A 174 9.69 -10.46 -6.25
C ILE A 174 9.23 -11.85 -6.63
N GLU A 175 8.79 -12.67 -5.68
CA GLU A 175 8.26 -14.01 -5.94
C GLU A 175 7.06 -13.94 -6.89
N HIS A 176 6.17 -12.96 -6.71
CA HIS A 176 5.03 -12.74 -7.60
C HIS A 176 5.41 -12.14 -8.96
N ALA A 177 6.52 -11.39 -9.02
CA ALA A 177 6.98 -10.75 -10.25
C ALA A 177 7.70 -11.71 -11.19
N GLN A 178 8.47 -12.67 -10.67
CA GLN A 178 9.41 -13.50 -11.46
C GLN A 178 9.16 -15.02 -11.40
N GLY A 179 8.26 -15.51 -10.59
CA GLY A 179 8.16 -16.96 -10.39
C GLY A 179 9.37 -17.56 -9.67
N GLY A 180 10.04 -16.82 -8.77
CA GLY A 180 11.01 -17.33 -7.83
C GLY A 180 12.50 -16.98 -8.05
N ASN A 181 12.88 -16.21 -9.08
CA ASN A 181 14.29 -15.88 -9.38
C ASN A 181 14.75 -14.48 -8.92
N GLY A 182 14.15 -13.91 -7.90
CA GLY A 182 14.53 -12.61 -7.34
C GLY A 182 15.44 -12.74 -6.14
N HIS A 183 16.19 -11.68 -5.85
CA HIS A 183 17.05 -11.57 -4.68
C HIS A 183 16.52 -10.47 -3.75
N SER A 184 16.54 -10.72 -2.45
CA SER A 184 16.30 -9.69 -1.42
C SER A 184 17.59 -9.34 -0.71
N LEU A 185 17.75 -8.06 -0.35
CA LEU A 185 18.83 -7.61 0.51
C LEU A 185 18.43 -7.83 1.98
N GLU A 186 19.35 -8.35 2.79
CA GLU A 186 19.12 -8.45 4.23
C GLU A 186 19.35 -7.10 4.90
N LYS A 187 18.36 -6.65 5.68
CA LYS A 187 18.44 -5.45 6.48
C LYS A 187 18.92 -5.81 7.88
N THR A 188 20.17 -5.52 8.21
CA THR A 188 20.67 -5.64 9.58
C THR A 188 20.44 -4.31 10.30
N ARG A 189 19.56 -4.28 11.31
CA ARG A 189 19.41 -3.14 12.21
C ARG A 189 20.63 -3.04 13.08
N GLY A 190 21.59 -2.16 12.76
CA GLY A 190 22.72 -1.86 13.60
C GLY A 190 22.23 -1.30 14.94
N LYS A 191 22.61 -1.92 16.06
CA LYS A 191 22.51 -1.32 17.40
C LYS A 191 23.50 -0.16 17.43
N THR A 192 23.05 1.04 17.09
CA THR A 192 23.83 2.26 17.37
C THR A 192 23.91 2.42 18.88
N LYS A 193 25.12 2.32 19.43
CA LYS A 193 25.39 2.68 20.82
C LYS A 193 24.87 4.10 21.08
N ALA A 194 24.12 4.23 22.15
CA ALA A 194 23.58 5.49 22.62
C ALA A 194 24.69 6.54 22.74
N ASN A 195 24.66 7.57 21.92
CA ASN A 195 25.07 8.94 22.19
C ASN A 195 24.82 9.78 20.93
N GLY A 196 23.79 10.58 20.99
CA GLY A 196 23.50 11.58 19.96
C GLY A 196 22.05 11.50 19.44
N ILE A 197 21.18 12.18 20.15
CA ILE A 197 19.84 12.55 19.64
C ILE A 197 20.07 13.43 18.42
N LYS A 198 19.88 12.87 17.22
CA LYS A 198 19.60 13.67 16.02
C LYS A 198 18.19 13.33 15.59
N ASN A 199 17.37 14.35 15.52
CA ASN A 199 16.01 14.36 15.01
C ASN A 199 15.96 13.70 13.62
N GLY A 200 15.41 12.49 13.54
CA GLY A 200 15.24 11.76 12.29
C GLY A 200 14.95 10.32 12.57
N ILE A 201 13.76 9.90 12.27
CA ILE A 201 13.26 8.55 12.31
C ILE A 201 14.26 7.62 11.60
N HIS A 202 14.93 6.77 12.39
CA HIS A 202 15.74 5.61 12.00
C HIS A 202 16.64 5.72 10.75
N GLY A 203 17.91 6.02 10.95
CA GLY A 203 18.96 5.70 9.98
C GLY A 203 19.18 4.18 9.93
N ASP A 204 18.58 3.51 8.98
CA ASP A 204 18.81 2.09 8.74
C ASP A 204 20.15 1.90 8.04
N VAL A 205 21.09 1.21 8.68
CA VAL A 205 22.31 0.74 8.04
C VAL A 205 21.96 -0.56 7.33
N HIS A 206 21.95 -0.53 6.00
CA HIS A 206 21.79 -1.73 5.19
C HIS A 206 23.15 -2.42 5.05
N THR A 207 23.34 -3.54 5.75
CA THR A 207 24.40 -4.50 5.42
C THR A 207 23.79 -5.59 4.56
N VAL A 208 24.33 -5.78 3.36
CA VAL A 208 23.91 -6.85 2.48
C VAL A 208 24.76 -8.06 2.80
N ASN A 209 24.15 -9.08 3.37
CA ASN A 209 24.71 -10.42 3.43
C ASN A 209 24.28 -11.19 2.15
N GLY A 210 24.80 -10.77 0.99
CA GLY A 210 24.80 -11.59 -0.20
C GLY A 210 26.15 -12.26 -0.29
N GLY A 211 26.24 -13.56 -0.08
CA GLY A 211 27.49 -14.29 -0.26
C GLY A 211 28.03 -14.17 -1.69
N ALA A 212 29.22 -14.72 -1.97
CA ALA A 212 29.88 -14.66 -3.27
C ALA A 212 28.96 -14.99 -4.47
N LYS A 213 27.98 -15.87 -4.27
CA LYS A 213 26.96 -16.22 -5.29
C LYS A 213 26.06 -15.04 -5.67
N PHE A 214 25.66 -14.20 -4.68
CA PHE A 214 24.86 -13.00 -4.94
C PHE A 214 25.68 -11.97 -5.75
N GLN A 215 26.92 -11.70 -5.32
CA GLN A 215 27.81 -10.76 -6.03
C GLN A 215 28.04 -11.19 -7.47
N HIS A 216 28.26 -12.49 -7.71
CA HIS A 216 28.40 -13.04 -9.06
C HIS A 216 27.15 -12.83 -9.92
N ASN A 217 25.95 -12.94 -9.31
CA ASN A 217 24.69 -12.80 -10.04
C ASN A 217 24.35 -11.34 -10.41
N VAL A 218 24.89 -10.35 -9.71
CA VAL A 218 24.55 -8.92 -9.92
C VAL A 218 25.65 -8.14 -10.63
N LYS A 219 26.89 -8.60 -10.56
CA LYS A 219 28.04 -7.89 -11.16
C LYS A 219 27.88 -7.73 -12.67
N GLY A 220 27.99 -6.48 -13.13
CA GLY A 220 27.86 -6.15 -14.56
C GLY A 220 26.42 -6.25 -15.11
N LYS A 221 25.42 -6.49 -14.28
CA LYS A 221 24.02 -6.58 -14.68
C LYS A 221 23.27 -5.24 -14.50
N ASN A 222 22.24 -5.03 -15.30
CA ASN A 222 21.25 -4.01 -15.00
C ASN A 222 20.43 -4.46 -13.79
N ILE A 223 20.11 -3.54 -12.88
CA ILE A 223 19.38 -3.84 -11.66
C ILE A 223 18.09 -3.04 -11.61
N CYS A 224 16.99 -3.72 -11.36
CA CYS A 224 15.70 -3.14 -11.06
C CYS A 224 15.39 -3.32 -9.56
N ILE A 225 15.33 -2.23 -8.79
CA ILE A 225 14.96 -2.27 -7.38
C ILE A 225 13.44 -2.09 -7.30
N LEU A 226 12.76 -3.03 -6.64
CA LEU A 226 11.32 -2.96 -6.38
C LEU A 226 11.07 -2.93 -4.88
N ASP A 227 10.18 -2.02 -4.47
CA ASP A 227 9.76 -1.85 -3.08
C ASP A 227 8.24 -1.60 -3.02
N ASP A 228 7.59 -1.95 -1.90
CA ASP A 228 6.16 -1.71 -1.67
C ASP A 228 5.87 -0.24 -1.37
N ILE A 229 6.80 0.47 -0.72
CA ILE A 229 6.68 1.88 -0.36
C ILE A 229 7.99 2.63 -0.56
N ILE A 230 7.99 3.61 -1.45
CA ILE A 230 9.09 4.57 -1.58
C ILE A 230 8.62 5.89 -0.97
N ALA A 231 9.05 6.20 0.27
CA ALA A 231 8.72 7.45 0.95
C ALA A 231 9.76 8.55 0.64
N THR A 232 10.85 8.60 1.42
CA THR A 232 11.95 9.56 1.22
C THR A 232 13.01 9.09 0.23
N GLY A 233 12.93 7.84 -0.20
CA GLY A 233 13.91 7.20 -1.06
C GLY A 233 15.20 6.75 -0.36
N GLY A 234 15.35 6.97 0.95
CA GLY A 234 16.57 6.63 1.68
C GLY A 234 16.97 5.15 1.53
N THR A 235 16.02 4.23 1.66
CA THR A 235 16.22 2.79 1.46
C THR A 235 16.77 2.48 0.05
N ILE A 236 16.16 3.07 -0.98
CA ILE A 236 16.58 2.88 -2.38
C ILE A 236 17.98 3.44 -2.63
N VAL A 237 18.29 4.64 -2.09
CA VAL A 237 19.62 5.27 -2.23
C VAL A 237 20.69 4.39 -1.57
N HIS A 238 20.46 3.87 -0.36
CA HIS A 238 21.40 2.99 0.31
C HIS A 238 21.60 1.68 -0.44
N ALA A 239 20.51 1.03 -0.88
CA ALA A 239 20.57 -0.17 -1.68
C ALA A 239 21.37 0.06 -2.98
N THR A 240 21.12 1.18 -3.68
CA THR A 240 21.83 1.54 -4.91
C THR A 240 23.33 1.76 -4.68
N LYS A 241 23.71 2.49 -3.62
CA LYS A 241 25.12 2.71 -3.28
C LYS A 241 25.83 1.40 -3.00
N HIS A 242 25.18 0.49 -2.26
CA HIS A 242 25.73 -0.81 -1.96
C HIS A 242 25.93 -1.66 -3.23
N LEU A 243 24.90 -1.75 -4.07
CA LEU A 243 24.94 -2.53 -5.32
C LEU A 243 25.97 -2.01 -6.32
N LYS A 244 26.25 -0.69 -6.32
CA LYS A 244 27.32 -0.10 -7.15
C LYS A 244 28.74 -0.39 -6.64
N ALA A 245 28.88 -0.78 -5.38
CA ALA A 245 30.17 -1.12 -4.78
C ALA A 245 30.54 -2.62 -4.96
N LEU A 246 29.64 -3.44 -5.52
CA LEU A 246 29.87 -4.86 -5.85
C LEU A 246 30.45 -5.04 -7.25
#